data_6ed97a055842e5d36e34a1a0d3fcec61
#
_entry.id   6ed97a055842e5d36e34a1a0d3fcec61
#
_cell.length_a   1.000
_cell.length_b   1.000
_cell.length_c   1.000
_cell.angle_alpha   90.00
_cell.angle_beta   90.00
_cell.angle_gamma   90.00
#
_symmetry.space_group_name_H-M   'P 1'
#
loop_
_entity.id
_entity.type
_entity.pdbx_description
1 polymer ?
#
loop_
_entity_poly.entity_id
_entity_poly.type
_entity_poly.pdbx_seq_one_letter_code
_entity_poly.pdbx_strand_id
1 'polypeptide(L)'
;MDEQTPKINWKEKFSKEQICTIPNFLSFFRIVLIPFIIWTYVVQEPYWALALIVLSGVTDVVDGFIARKFNMVTDFGKGLDPIADKFTQGVIMIALLFNFPRMWVPVGIMAVKEALAFTLRFIAFKKTQIVQSAEWHGKLTTVLLYLMIVTHIVWPEIPQTVSLVYVAVVSTLMVVSCILYTIDAVRLIQKKPQA
;
A
#
# COMPACT_ATOMS: atom_id res chain seq x y z
N MET A 1 34.90 -25.32 0.05
CA MET A 1 34.83 -23.85 0.03
C MET A 1 33.45 -23.49 0.53
N ASP A 2 33.38 -23.15 1.83
CA ASP A 2 32.14 -22.80 2.49
C ASP A 2 31.73 -21.40 2.00
N GLU A 3 30.74 -21.32 1.12
CA GLU A 3 30.05 -20.06 0.81
C GLU A 3 29.30 -19.59 2.07
N GLN A 4 29.95 -18.75 2.82
CA GLN A 4 29.31 -18.05 3.93
C GLN A 4 28.23 -17.12 3.36
N THR A 5 26.98 -17.61 3.35
CA THR A 5 25.82 -16.73 3.20
C THR A 5 25.96 -15.58 4.22
N PRO A 6 25.95 -14.31 3.80
CA PRO A 6 26.13 -13.20 4.71
C PRO A 6 25.02 -13.25 5.77
N LYS A 7 25.40 -13.55 7.02
CA LYS A 7 24.48 -13.54 8.15
C LYS A 7 23.94 -12.13 8.29
N ILE A 8 22.64 -11.97 8.01
CA ILE A 8 21.95 -10.67 8.17
C ILE A 8 22.08 -10.26 9.64
N ASN A 9 22.82 -9.21 9.90
CA ASN A 9 22.95 -8.66 11.24
C ASN A 9 21.71 -7.82 11.59
N TRP A 10 20.71 -8.46 12.18
CA TRP A 10 19.45 -7.81 12.56
C TRP A 10 19.64 -6.63 13.50
N LYS A 11 20.69 -6.62 14.33
CA LYS A 11 20.97 -5.51 15.26
C LYS A 11 21.39 -4.22 14.53
N GLU A 12 22.10 -4.32 13.39
CA GLU A 12 22.44 -3.17 12.57
C GLU A 12 21.23 -2.65 11.79
N LYS A 13 20.37 -3.54 11.29
CA LYS A 13 19.12 -3.17 10.57
C LYS A 13 18.10 -2.47 11.44
N PHE A 14 18.11 -2.67 12.75
CA PHE A 14 17.24 -2.02 13.73
C PHE A 14 18.01 -1.05 14.65
N SER A 15 19.11 -0.48 14.16
CA SER A 15 19.83 0.59 14.89
C SER A 15 18.95 1.86 15.00
N LYS A 16 19.12 2.64 16.06
CA LYS A 16 18.40 3.91 16.24
C LYS A 16 18.60 4.86 15.06
N GLU A 17 19.75 4.84 14.43
CA GLU A 17 20.10 5.66 13.26
C GLU A 17 19.29 5.28 12.02
N GLN A 18 18.89 4.02 11.88
CA GLN A 18 18.04 3.55 10.78
C GLN A 18 16.54 3.75 11.04
N ILE A 19 16.13 3.79 12.29
CA ILE A 19 14.72 3.96 12.67
C ILE A 19 14.35 5.45 12.72
N CYS A 20 15.20 6.28 13.34
CA CYS A 20 14.93 7.71 13.57
C CYS A 20 15.36 8.59 12.39
N THR A 21 14.77 8.36 11.22
CA THR A 21 14.96 9.22 10.05
C THR A 21 13.71 10.05 9.78
N ILE A 22 13.88 11.21 9.13
CA ILE A 22 12.75 12.07 8.74
C ILE A 22 11.71 11.32 7.90
N PRO A 23 12.09 10.53 6.87
CA PRO A 23 11.13 9.73 6.13
C PRO A 23 10.34 8.75 7.01
N ASN A 24 11.01 7.99 7.87
CA ASN A 24 10.34 7.04 8.76
C ASN A 24 9.37 7.72 9.73
N PHE A 25 9.70 8.93 10.19
CA PHE A 25 8.80 9.72 11.02
C PHE A 25 7.54 10.14 10.26
N LEU A 26 7.66 10.53 8.99
CA LEU A 26 6.52 10.88 8.13
C LEU A 26 5.64 9.65 7.84
N SER A 27 6.23 8.48 7.62
CA SER A 27 5.47 7.22 7.47
C SER A 27 4.73 6.85 8.75
N PHE A 28 5.35 7.04 9.93
CA PHE A 28 4.68 6.85 11.21
C PHE A 28 3.57 7.89 11.45
N PHE A 29 3.80 9.14 11.12
CA PHE A 29 2.79 10.21 11.18
C PHE A 29 1.55 9.87 10.36
N ARG A 30 1.72 9.25 9.19
CA ARG A 30 0.61 8.76 8.35
C ARG A 30 -0.25 7.73 9.09
N ILE A 31 0.38 6.80 9.83
CA ILE A 31 -0.36 5.83 10.66
C ILE A 31 -1.15 6.54 11.77
N VAL A 32 -0.56 7.56 12.38
CA VAL A 32 -1.23 8.36 13.42
C VAL A 32 -2.41 9.17 12.85
N LEU A 33 -2.37 9.57 11.58
CA LEU A 33 -3.49 10.27 10.93
C LEU A 33 -4.74 9.37 10.72
N ILE A 34 -4.58 8.05 10.67
CA ILE A 34 -5.69 7.12 10.38
C ILE A 34 -6.88 7.29 11.35
N PRO A 35 -6.71 7.26 12.67
CA PRO A 35 -7.84 7.43 13.58
C PRO A 35 -8.53 8.79 13.43
N PHE A 36 -7.81 9.85 13.05
CA PHE A 36 -8.39 11.16 12.80
C PHE A 36 -9.20 11.18 11.50
N ILE A 37 -8.71 10.52 10.45
CA ILE A 37 -9.44 10.35 9.18
C ILE A 37 -10.76 9.61 9.43
N ILE A 38 -10.71 8.51 10.19
CA ILE A 38 -11.91 7.73 10.52
C ILE A 38 -12.88 8.58 11.35
N TRP A 39 -12.38 9.26 12.36
CA TRP A 39 -13.20 10.09 13.24
C TRP A 39 -13.92 11.19 12.46
N THR A 40 -13.19 11.97 11.64
CA THR A 40 -13.81 13.02 10.81
C THR A 40 -14.82 12.46 9.81
N TYR A 41 -14.57 11.26 9.26
CA TYR A 41 -15.52 10.60 8.38
C TYR A 41 -16.79 10.14 9.12
N VAL A 42 -16.66 9.56 10.32
CA VAL A 42 -17.79 9.08 11.13
C VAL A 42 -18.67 10.22 11.64
N VAL A 43 -18.06 11.36 12.02
CA VAL A 43 -18.82 12.54 12.42
C VAL A 43 -19.40 13.34 11.25
N GLN A 44 -19.33 12.78 10.05
CA GLN A 44 -19.87 13.35 8.80
C GLN A 44 -19.26 14.70 8.40
N GLU A 45 -17.97 14.87 8.63
CA GLU A 45 -17.17 16.01 8.20
C GLU A 45 -16.30 15.66 6.98
N PRO A 46 -16.88 15.49 5.78
CA PRO A 46 -16.19 14.91 4.62
C PRO A 46 -15.01 15.76 4.13
N TYR A 47 -15.10 17.08 4.26
CA TYR A 47 -14.02 17.97 3.84
C TYR A 47 -12.77 17.85 4.73
N TRP A 48 -12.95 17.65 6.05
CA TRP A 48 -11.85 17.40 6.97
C TRP A 48 -11.24 16.01 6.72
N ALA A 49 -12.07 14.99 6.50
CA ALA A 49 -11.59 13.67 6.13
C ALA A 49 -10.75 13.72 4.82
N LEU A 50 -11.25 14.44 3.80
CA LEU A 50 -10.51 14.65 2.55
C LEU A 50 -9.19 15.38 2.78
N ALA A 51 -9.19 16.47 3.56
CA ALA A 51 -7.97 17.23 3.86
C ALA A 51 -6.91 16.35 4.53
N LEU A 52 -7.30 15.49 5.48
CA LEU A 52 -6.39 14.56 6.15
C LEU A 52 -5.89 13.46 5.21
N ILE A 53 -6.71 12.96 4.29
CA ILE A 53 -6.29 11.99 3.27
C ILE A 53 -5.30 12.62 2.30
N VAL A 54 -5.55 13.84 1.84
CA VAL A 54 -4.63 14.58 0.99
C VAL A 54 -3.32 14.85 1.71
N LEU A 55 -3.37 15.27 2.98
CA LEU A 55 -2.20 15.45 3.82
C LEU A 55 -1.39 14.14 3.94
N SER A 56 -2.06 13.02 4.18
CA SER A 56 -1.44 11.69 4.22
C SER A 56 -0.74 11.34 2.90
N GLY A 57 -1.39 11.59 1.75
CA GLY A 57 -0.79 11.36 0.43
C GLY A 57 0.39 12.29 0.12
N VAL A 58 0.30 13.56 0.52
CA VAL A 58 1.41 14.51 0.36
C VAL A 58 2.61 14.10 1.21
N THR A 59 2.39 13.67 2.45
CA THR A 59 3.48 13.20 3.31
C THR A 59 4.19 11.99 2.71
N ASP A 60 3.47 11.07 2.04
CA ASP A 60 4.05 9.92 1.31
C ASP A 60 4.97 10.33 0.15
N VAL A 61 4.55 11.33 -0.63
CA VAL A 61 5.37 11.85 -1.73
C VAL A 61 6.61 12.57 -1.19
N VAL A 62 6.44 13.32 -0.09
CA VAL A 62 7.52 14.11 0.53
C VAL A 62 8.54 13.19 1.19
N ASP A 63 8.13 12.16 1.93
CA ASP A 63 9.07 11.23 2.57
C ASP A 63 9.90 10.47 1.54
N GLY A 64 9.28 9.97 0.46
CA GLY A 64 9.99 9.33 -0.63
C GLY A 64 10.94 10.27 -1.38
N PHE A 65 10.60 11.56 -1.53
CA PHE A 65 11.49 12.56 -2.11
C PHE A 65 12.69 12.85 -1.19
N ILE A 66 12.45 13.09 0.10
CA ILE A 66 13.49 13.36 1.10
C ILE A 66 14.44 12.16 1.20
N ALA A 67 13.90 10.93 1.30
CA ALA A 67 14.70 9.72 1.40
C ALA A 67 15.69 9.59 0.23
N ARG A 68 15.25 9.85 -0.99
CA ARG A 68 16.10 9.78 -2.19
C ARG A 68 17.09 10.94 -2.28
N LYS A 69 16.64 12.19 -2.02
CA LYS A 69 17.47 13.39 -2.17
C LYS A 69 18.60 13.46 -1.14
N PHE A 70 18.36 13.01 0.07
CA PHE A 70 19.32 13.09 1.18
C PHE A 70 19.99 11.75 1.51
N ASN A 71 19.84 10.73 0.66
CA ASN A 71 20.37 9.37 0.88
C ASN A 71 19.96 8.76 2.26
N MET A 72 18.75 9.09 2.72
CA MET A 72 18.19 8.60 3.99
C MET A 72 17.33 7.35 3.80
N VAL A 73 17.57 6.59 2.71
CA VAL A 73 16.83 5.35 2.42
C VAL A 73 17.30 4.27 3.36
N THR A 74 16.47 3.87 4.32
CA THR A 74 16.75 2.81 5.28
C THR A 74 16.05 1.51 4.90
N ASP A 75 16.61 0.36 5.30
CA ASP A 75 15.94 -0.94 5.09
C ASP A 75 14.64 -1.04 5.90
N PHE A 76 14.59 -0.38 7.06
CA PHE A 76 13.38 -0.28 7.88
C PHE A 76 12.29 0.55 7.17
N GLY A 77 12.64 1.72 6.61
CA GLY A 77 11.70 2.57 5.85
C GLY A 77 11.12 1.86 4.63
N LYS A 78 11.96 1.18 3.83
CA LYS A 78 11.50 0.37 2.69
C LYS A 78 10.42 -0.65 3.03
N GLY A 79 10.40 -1.13 4.29
CA GLY A 79 9.36 -2.03 4.78
C GLY A 79 8.16 -1.29 5.36
N LEU A 80 8.41 -0.18 6.09
CA LEU A 80 7.38 0.58 6.80
C LEU A 80 6.43 1.31 5.82
N ASP A 81 6.98 1.95 4.77
CA ASP A 81 6.20 2.75 3.81
C ASP A 81 5.09 1.94 3.12
N PRO A 82 5.36 0.76 2.51
CA PRO A 82 4.29 -0.04 1.91
C PRO A 82 3.26 -0.53 2.92
N ILE A 83 3.67 -0.79 4.18
CA ILE A 83 2.75 -1.20 5.24
C ILE A 83 1.83 -0.05 5.62
N ALA A 84 2.39 1.15 5.88
CA ALA A 84 1.63 2.33 6.24
C ALA A 84 0.62 2.70 5.15
N ASP A 85 1.04 2.70 3.88
CA ASP A 85 0.18 2.98 2.73
C ASP A 85 -0.99 1.99 2.62
N LYS A 86 -0.70 0.68 2.65
CA LYS A 86 -1.74 -0.36 2.54
C LYS A 86 -2.68 -0.39 3.75
N PHE A 87 -2.14 -0.13 4.93
CA PHE A 87 -2.95 -0.05 6.14
C PHE A 87 -3.90 1.15 6.08
N THR A 88 -3.42 2.32 5.67
CA THR A 88 -4.24 3.52 5.47
C THR A 88 -5.36 3.26 4.46
N GLN A 89 -5.05 2.72 3.28
CA GLN A 89 -6.04 2.36 2.27
C GLN A 89 -7.10 1.38 2.81
N GLY A 90 -6.66 0.30 3.43
CA GLY A 90 -7.54 -0.75 3.95
C GLY A 90 -8.50 -0.21 5.01
N VAL A 91 -8.00 0.58 5.95
CA VAL A 91 -8.82 1.12 7.03
C VAL A 91 -9.84 2.15 6.52
N ILE A 92 -9.45 3.03 5.58
CA ILE A 92 -10.40 3.98 4.97
C ILE A 92 -11.48 3.22 4.19
N MET A 93 -11.13 2.19 3.43
CA MET A 93 -12.09 1.38 2.70
C MET A 93 -13.05 0.63 3.63
N ILE A 94 -12.58 0.14 4.78
CA ILE A 94 -13.44 -0.46 5.81
C ILE A 94 -14.38 0.60 6.40
N ALA A 95 -13.90 1.82 6.66
CA ALA A 95 -14.76 2.91 7.12
C ALA A 95 -15.88 3.24 6.13
N LEU A 96 -15.59 3.20 4.82
CA LEU A 96 -16.60 3.41 3.77
C LEU A 96 -17.71 2.34 3.75
N LEU A 97 -17.48 1.14 4.30
CA LEU A 97 -18.51 0.09 4.38
C LEU A 97 -19.75 0.51 5.18
N PHE A 98 -19.60 1.41 6.16
CA PHE A 98 -20.72 1.86 6.99
C PHE A 98 -21.77 2.61 6.16
N ASN A 99 -21.35 3.40 5.16
CA ASN A 99 -22.24 4.17 4.30
C ASN A 99 -22.47 3.50 2.93
N PHE A 100 -21.51 2.69 2.48
CA PHE A 100 -21.50 2.04 1.16
C PHE A 100 -21.26 0.54 1.29
N PRO A 101 -22.27 -0.28 1.61
CA PRO A 101 -22.10 -1.71 1.85
C PRO A 101 -21.43 -2.48 0.68
N ARG A 102 -21.60 -2.01 -0.58
CA ARG A 102 -20.97 -2.63 -1.75
C ARG A 102 -19.44 -2.56 -1.74
N MET A 103 -18.83 -1.71 -0.90
CA MET A 103 -17.38 -1.63 -0.72
C MET A 103 -16.76 -2.92 -0.16
N TRP A 104 -17.58 -3.86 0.36
CA TRP A 104 -17.05 -5.17 0.77
C TRP A 104 -16.36 -5.91 -0.38
N VAL A 105 -16.78 -5.69 -1.65
CA VAL A 105 -16.19 -6.33 -2.83
C VAL A 105 -14.74 -5.91 -3.03
N PRO A 106 -14.42 -4.61 -3.25
CA PRO A 106 -13.03 -4.19 -3.39
C PRO A 106 -12.21 -4.39 -2.11
N VAL A 107 -12.81 -4.31 -0.92
CA VAL A 107 -12.12 -4.63 0.35
C VAL A 107 -11.67 -6.09 0.37
N GLY A 108 -12.55 -7.03 0.04
CA GLY A 108 -12.23 -8.45 -0.02
C GLY A 108 -11.16 -8.78 -1.06
N ILE A 109 -11.30 -8.22 -2.28
CA ILE A 109 -10.32 -8.39 -3.35
C ILE A 109 -8.95 -7.80 -2.93
N MET A 110 -8.94 -6.64 -2.29
CA MET A 110 -7.71 -6.02 -1.78
C MET A 110 -7.03 -6.92 -0.75
N ALA A 111 -7.75 -7.44 0.22
CA ALA A 111 -7.21 -8.32 1.26
C ALA A 111 -6.57 -9.58 0.65
N VAL A 112 -7.27 -10.24 -0.27
CA VAL A 112 -6.77 -11.44 -0.96
C VAL A 112 -5.54 -11.10 -1.81
N LYS A 113 -5.60 -10.02 -2.58
CA LYS A 113 -4.49 -9.56 -3.43
C LYS A 113 -3.24 -9.26 -2.61
N GLU A 114 -3.35 -8.52 -1.51
CA GLU A 114 -2.19 -8.16 -0.68
C GLU A 114 -1.61 -9.39 0.05
N ALA A 115 -2.45 -10.30 0.55
CA ALA A 115 -2.01 -11.56 1.14
C ALA A 115 -1.25 -12.44 0.12
N LEU A 116 -1.79 -12.55 -1.09
CA LEU A 116 -1.15 -13.31 -2.17
C LEU A 116 0.17 -12.66 -2.60
N ALA A 117 0.18 -11.35 -2.79
CA ALA A 117 1.37 -10.59 -3.16
C ALA A 117 2.48 -10.72 -2.10
N PHE A 118 2.12 -10.63 -0.82
CA PHE A 118 3.08 -10.84 0.28
C PHE A 118 3.67 -12.25 0.25
N THR A 119 2.83 -13.25 0.13
CA THR A 119 3.26 -14.66 0.09
C THR A 119 4.19 -14.94 -1.09
N LEU A 120 3.82 -14.48 -2.28
CA LEU A 120 4.62 -14.69 -3.49
C LEU A 120 5.96 -13.94 -3.44
N ARG A 121 5.98 -12.71 -2.94
CA ARG A 121 7.23 -11.95 -2.72
C ARG A 121 8.16 -12.66 -1.75
N PHE A 122 7.61 -13.20 -0.66
CA PHE A 122 8.38 -13.93 0.32
C PHE A 122 9.01 -15.20 -0.26
N ILE A 123 8.24 -15.97 -1.05
CA ILE A 123 8.73 -17.17 -1.73
C ILE A 123 9.77 -16.81 -2.79
N ALA A 124 9.51 -15.78 -3.61
CA ALA A 124 10.43 -15.31 -4.63
C ALA A 124 11.75 -14.86 -4.00
N PHE A 125 11.69 -14.04 -2.95
CA PHE A 125 12.86 -13.56 -2.23
C PHE A 125 13.69 -14.72 -1.65
N LYS A 126 13.06 -15.72 -1.03
CA LYS A 126 13.78 -16.91 -0.52
C LYS A 126 14.51 -17.68 -1.60
N LYS A 127 13.95 -17.77 -2.81
CA LYS A 127 14.54 -18.56 -3.91
C LYS A 127 15.55 -17.79 -4.74
N THR A 128 15.32 -16.50 -5.00
CA THR A 128 16.10 -15.75 -6.01
C THR A 128 16.93 -14.61 -5.40
N GLN A 129 16.70 -14.25 -4.13
CA GLN A 129 17.28 -13.08 -3.47
C GLN A 129 16.98 -11.75 -4.21
N ILE A 130 16.06 -11.77 -5.19
CA ILE A 130 15.66 -10.61 -5.99
C ILE A 130 14.38 -10.03 -5.41
N VAL A 131 14.35 -8.72 -5.17
CA VAL A 131 13.16 -7.99 -4.76
C VAL A 131 12.42 -7.52 -6.01
N GLN A 132 11.20 -8.00 -6.20
CA GLN A 132 10.35 -7.60 -7.32
C GLN A 132 9.88 -6.14 -7.15
N SER A 133 10.10 -5.32 -8.17
CA SER A 133 9.64 -3.93 -8.20
C SER A 133 8.14 -3.82 -8.45
N ALA A 134 7.57 -2.65 -8.12
CA ALA A 134 6.15 -2.38 -8.37
C ALA A 134 5.89 -2.14 -9.87
N GLU A 135 4.99 -2.96 -10.43
CA GLU A 135 4.56 -2.87 -11.83
C GLU A 135 3.59 -1.69 -12.07
N TRP A 136 3.57 -1.14 -13.28
CA TRP A 136 2.75 0.01 -13.65
C TRP A 136 1.24 -0.22 -13.45
N HIS A 137 0.74 -1.45 -13.71
CA HIS A 137 -0.65 -1.80 -13.49
C HIS A 137 -1.07 -1.73 -12.02
N GLY A 138 -0.15 -2.05 -11.09
CA GLY A 138 -0.39 -1.88 -9.66
C GLY A 138 -0.53 -0.39 -9.27
N LYS A 139 0.30 0.49 -9.87
CA LYS A 139 0.23 1.93 -9.65
C LYS A 139 -1.09 2.52 -10.15
N LEU A 140 -1.51 2.14 -11.37
CA LEU A 140 -2.80 2.58 -11.94
C LEU A 140 -3.97 2.14 -11.05
N THR A 141 -3.97 0.89 -10.58
CA THR A 141 -5.01 0.38 -9.69
C THR A 141 -5.08 1.18 -8.39
N THR A 142 -3.93 1.54 -7.81
CA THR A 142 -3.87 2.35 -6.59
C THR A 142 -4.42 3.76 -6.80
N VAL A 143 -4.09 4.41 -7.92
CA VAL A 143 -4.62 5.74 -8.26
C VAL A 143 -6.14 5.71 -8.41
N LEU A 144 -6.69 4.72 -9.11
CA LEU A 144 -8.13 4.59 -9.30
C LEU A 144 -8.86 4.22 -8.01
N LEU A 145 -8.22 3.45 -7.13
CA LEU A 145 -8.72 3.15 -5.79
C LEU A 145 -8.84 4.43 -4.95
N TYR A 146 -7.80 5.27 -4.92
CA TYR A 146 -7.87 6.55 -4.21
C TYR A 146 -8.92 7.49 -4.81
N LEU A 147 -9.05 7.53 -6.14
CA LEU A 147 -10.09 8.31 -6.81
C LEU A 147 -11.49 7.84 -6.37
N MET A 148 -11.72 6.53 -6.31
CA MET A 148 -12.96 5.96 -5.80
C MET A 148 -13.22 6.36 -4.34
N ILE A 149 -12.22 6.22 -3.47
CA ILE A 149 -12.31 6.59 -2.05
C ILE A 149 -12.69 8.07 -1.91
N VAL A 150 -11.94 8.96 -2.56
CA VAL A 150 -12.16 10.40 -2.50
C VAL A 150 -13.55 10.78 -3.01
N THR A 151 -13.99 10.20 -4.12
CA THR A 151 -15.31 10.46 -4.68
C THR A 151 -16.42 10.08 -3.71
N HIS A 152 -16.32 8.93 -3.03
CA HIS A 152 -17.33 8.47 -2.08
C HIS A 152 -17.33 9.26 -0.76
N ILE A 153 -16.19 9.85 -0.39
CA ILE A 153 -16.12 10.72 0.79
C ILE A 153 -16.72 12.09 0.51
N VAL A 154 -16.38 12.68 -0.65
CA VAL A 154 -16.81 14.04 -1.02
C VAL A 154 -18.27 14.07 -1.47
N TRP A 155 -18.76 12.97 -2.00
CA TRP A 155 -20.14 12.85 -2.48
C TRP A 155 -20.91 11.74 -1.75
N PRO A 156 -21.40 11.99 -0.50
CA PRO A 156 -22.10 10.99 0.29
C PRO A 156 -23.40 10.48 -0.37
N GLU A 157 -24.06 11.33 -1.17
CA GLU A 157 -25.30 11.01 -1.89
C GLU A 157 -25.06 10.51 -3.32
N ILE A 158 -23.88 9.94 -3.61
CA ILE A 158 -23.54 9.41 -4.93
C ILE A 158 -24.62 8.44 -5.44
N PRO A 159 -25.13 8.62 -6.70
CA PRO A 159 -26.12 7.71 -7.25
C PRO A 159 -25.62 6.26 -7.24
N GLN A 160 -26.51 5.33 -6.87
CA GLN A 160 -26.15 3.91 -6.76
C GLN A 160 -25.49 3.34 -8.02
N THR A 161 -25.97 3.77 -9.20
CA THR A 161 -25.42 3.34 -10.49
C THR A 161 -23.96 3.80 -10.66
N VAL A 162 -23.66 5.05 -10.29
CA VAL A 162 -22.30 5.61 -10.38
C VAL A 162 -21.36 4.88 -9.41
N SER A 163 -21.80 4.72 -8.15
CA SER A 163 -21.05 3.94 -7.16
C SER A 163 -20.76 2.52 -7.63
N LEU A 164 -21.78 1.84 -8.22
CA LEU A 164 -21.62 0.48 -8.76
C LEU A 164 -20.58 0.43 -9.88
N VAL A 165 -20.58 1.41 -10.79
CA VAL A 165 -19.60 1.49 -11.88
C VAL A 165 -18.20 1.66 -11.32
N TYR A 166 -17.98 2.56 -10.36
CA TYR A 166 -16.67 2.71 -9.70
C TYR A 166 -16.20 1.41 -9.06
N VAL A 167 -17.07 0.78 -8.25
CA VAL A 167 -16.76 -0.48 -7.58
C VAL A 167 -16.42 -1.57 -8.59
N ALA A 168 -17.20 -1.70 -9.68
CA ALA A 168 -16.97 -2.72 -10.71
C ALA A 168 -15.65 -2.49 -11.45
N VAL A 169 -15.39 -1.25 -11.89
CA VAL A 169 -14.15 -0.91 -12.63
C VAL A 169 -12.92 -1.13 -11.75
N VAL A 170 -12.91 -0.59 -10.53
CA VAL A 170 -11.77 -0.72 -9.62
C VAL A 170 -11.54 -2.19 -9.25
N SER A 171 -12.61 -2.92 -8.91
CA SER A 171 -12.51 -4.35 -8.57
C SER A 171 -11.96 -5.19 -9.73
N THR A 172 -12.42 -4.94 -10.95
CA THR A 172 -11.92 -5.62 -12.15
C THR A 172 -10.43 -5.36 -12.36
N LEU A 173 -10.00 -4.10 -12.25
CA LEU A 173 -8.59 -3.74 -12.39
C LEU A 173 -7.72 -4.33 -11.27
N MET A 174 -8.25 -4.43 -10.05
CA MET A 174 -7.56 -5.10 -8.94
C MET A 174 -7.34 -6.59 -9.23
N VAL A 175 -8.35 -7.27 -9.77
CA VAL A 175 -8.25 -8.69 -10.15
C VAL A 175 -7.24 -8.87 -11.29
N VAL A 176 -7.33 -8.06 -12.34
CA VAL A 176 -6.37 -8.09 -13.47
C VAL A 176 -4.94 -7.85 -12.96
N SER A 177 -4.75 -6.82 -12.14
CA SER A 177 -3.45 -6.53 -11.53
C SER A 177 -2.94 -7.69 -10.66
N CYS A 178 -3.82 -8.37 -9.93
CA CYS A 178 -3.49 -9.53 -9.11
C CYS A 178 -3.00 -10.71 -9.98
N ILE A 179 -3.71 -10.98 -11.08
CA ILE A 179 -3.35 -12.05 -12.03
C ILE A 179 -1.99 -11.77 -12.67
N LEU A 180 -1.79 -10.57 -13.21
CA LEU A 180 -0.52 -10.17 -13.84
C LEU A 180 0.64 -10.29 -12.85
N TYR A 181 0.47 -9.77 -11.63
CA TYR A 181 1.46 -9.85 -10.58
C TYR A 181 1.80 -11.31 -10.22
N THR A 182 0.79 -12.19 -10.17
CA THR A 182 0.99 -13.61 -9.87
C THR A 182 1.78 -14.30 -10.98
N ILE A 183 1.47 -14.00 -12.25
CA ILE A 183 2.18 -14.55 -13.41
C ILE A 183 3.67 -14.15 -13.36
N ASP A 184 3.96 -12.87 -13.09
CA ASP A 184 5.34 -12.38 -13.06
C ASP A 184 6.12 -12.95 -11.87
N ALA A 185 5.48 -13.07 -10.71
CA ALA A 185 6.08 -13.71 -9.55
C ALA A 185 6.40 -15.21 -9.80
N VAL A 186 5.48 -15.94 -10.42
CA VAL A 186 5.69 -17.36 -10.76
C VAL A 186 6.81 -17.51 -11.79
N ARG A 187 6.85 -16.65 -12.82
CA ARG A 187 7.95 -16.65 -13.81
C ARG A 187 9.31 -16.41 -13.15
N LEU A 188 9.36 -15.46 -12.19
CA LEU A 188 10.58 -15.17 -11.44
C LEU A 188 11.04 -16.39 -10.62
N ILE A 189 10.09 -17.05 -9.94
CA ILE A 189 10.36 -18.24 -9.11
C ILE A 189 10.83 -19.44 -9.96
N GLN A 190 10.36 -19.54 -11.22
CA GLN A 190 10.72 -20.62 -12.14
C GLN A 190 12.06 -20.40 -12.87
N LYS A 191 12.54 -19.15 -12.96
CA LYS A 191 13.89 -18.90 -13.47
C LYS A 191 14.89 -19.57 -12.54
N LYS A 192 15.64 -20.58 -13.08
CA LYS A 192 16.76 -21.18 -12.37
C LYS A 192 17.75 -20.09 -11.96
N PRO A 193 18.35 -20.18 -10.76
CA PRO A 193 19.46 -19.31 -10.40
C PRO A 193 20.52 -19.46 -11.51
N GLN A 194 20.92 -18.34 -12.10
CA GLN A 194 22.12 -18.36 -12.96
C GLN A 194 23.28 -18.65 -12.03
N ALA A 195 23.86 -19.83 -12.24
CA ALA A 195 25.07 -20.31 -11.55
C ALA A 195 26.27 -19.41 -11.87
#